data_039986dd9e1bbc978167f5f368378a7b
#
_entry.id   039986dd9e1bbc978167f5f368378a7b
#
_cell.length_a   1.000
_cell.length_b   1.000
_cell.length_c   1.000
_cell.angle_alpha   90.00
_cell.angle_beta   90.00
_cell.angle_gamma   90.00
#
_symmetry.space_group_name_H-M   'P 1'
#
loop_
_entity.id
_entity.type
_entity.pdbx_description
1 polymer ?
#
loop_
_entity_poly.entity_id
_entity_poly.type
_entity_poly.pdbx_seq_one_letter_code
_entity_poly.pdbx_strand_id
1 'polypeptide(L)'
;MIQGGNSDKDNMLQKMAKIGMYRVPPEINSKNIHKRGALAMAVQEQYYKDPSKINLSSSPYNFYIIQKGPLSDSYMDKIEIKYKIKIPESNRAIYRKIGGSPHLDNEYTVFGEVVSGLSIVDKISEQITNGKNRPLNNIFLSVEVLN
;
A
#
# COMPACT_ATOMS: atom_id res chain seq x y z
N MET A 1 -6.21 -4.48 -1.13
CA MET A 1 -5.84 -3.05 -1.08
C MET A 1 -6.35 -2.35 -2.31
N ILE A 2 -6.50 -1.04 -2.24
CA ILE A 2 -6.65 -0.17 -3.40
C ILE A 2 -5.38 0.66 -3.55
N GLN A 3 -4.96 0.93 -4.78
CA GLN A 3 -3.76 1.71 -5.07
C GLN A 3 -4.12 2.87 -6.00
N GLY A 4 -3.56 4.04 -5.72
CA GLY A 4 -3.78 5.27 -6.47
C GLY A 4 -2.49 6.06 -6.71
N GLY A 5 -2.64 7.25 -7.31
CA GLY A 5 -1.54 8.18 -7.57
C GLY A 5 -0.89 8.03 -8.95
N ASN A 6 -0.96 6.85 -9.56
CA ASN A 6 -0.48 6.61 -10.91
C ASN A 6 -1.68 6.41 -11.85
N SER A 7 -1.85 7.35 -12.76
CA SER A 7 -2.84 7.24 -13.82
C SER A 7 -2.22 6.58 -15.07
N ASP A 8 -2.53 7.06 -16.26
CA ASP A 8 -1.97 6.54 -17.49
C ASP A 8 -0.49 6.96 -17.68
N LYS A 9 0.23 6.21 -18.51
CA LYS A 9 1.66 6.44 -18.79
C LYS A 9 1.96 7.87 -19.21
N ASP A 10 1.11 8.47 -20.03
CA ASP A 10 1.30 9.85 -20.52
C ASP A 10 1.12 10.88 -19.40
N ASN A 11 0.12 10.68 -18.53
CA ASN A 11 -0.06 11.52 -17.35
C ASN A 11 1.06 11.36 -16.33
N MET A 12 1.68 10.17 -16.25
CA MET A 12 2.83 9.95 -15.39
C MET A 12 4.03 10.75 -15.85
N LEU A 13 4.34 10.78 -17.14
CA LEU A 13 5.43 11.59 -17.69
C LEU A 13 5.23 13.07 -17.43
N GLN A 14 4.00 13.58 -17.59
CA GLN A 14 3.67 14.97 -17.28
C GLN A 14 3.83 15.29 -15.78
N LYS A 15 3.42 14.37 -14.91
CA LYS A 15 3.63 14.51 -13.45
C LYS A 15 5.12 14.52 -13.11
N MET A 16 5.89 13.60 -13.66
CA MET A 16 7.35 13.55 -13.44
C MET A 16 8.04 14.82 -13.93
N ALA A 17 7.60 15.40 -15.05
CA ALA A 17 8.10 16.67 -15.54
C ALA A 17 7.79 17.85 -14.60
N LYS A 18 6.63 17.84 -13.93
CA LYS A 18 6.20 18.91 -13.01
C LYS A 18 6.81 18.80 -11.62
N ILE A 19 6.85 17.60 -11.05
CA ILE A 19 7.27 17.38 -9.66
C ILE A 19 8.70 16.86 -9.53
N GLY A 20 9.35 16.55 -10.66
CA GLY A 20 10.69 15.98 -10.69
C GLY A 20 10.75 14.48 -10.43
N MET A 21 11.91 13.91 -10.70
CA MET A 21 12.21 12.48 -10.44
C MET A 21 12.85 12.31 -9.06
N TYR A 22 12.20 12.82 -8.03
CA TYR A 22 12.71 12.63 -6.68
C TYR A 22 12.21 11.33 -6.05
N ARG A 23 12.83 10.92 -4.98
CA ARG A 23 12.49 9.74 -4.20
C ARG A 23 12.28 10.15 -2.77
N VAL A 24 11.36 9.47 -2.11
CA VAL A 24 11.13 9.63 -0.69
C VAL A 24 11.91 8.53 0.04
N PRO A 25 12.82 8.87 0.96
CA PRO A 25 13.46 7.86 1.79
C PRO A 25 12.43 7.01 2.51
N PRO A 26 12.68 5.69 2.70
CA PRO A 26 11.75 4.87 3.43
C PRO A 26 11.77 5.24 4.92
N GLU A 27 10.59 5.41 5.51
CA GLU A 27 10.39 5.63 6.94
C GLU A 27 9.69 4.42 7.54
N ILE A 28 10.41 3.31 7.62
CA ILE A 28 9.86 2.06 8.12
C ILE A 28 9.89 2.06 9.64
N ASN A 29 8.73 1.86 10.26
CA ASN A 29 8.57 1.79 11.69
C ASN A 29 7.71 0.59 12.07
N SER A 30 8.25 -0.29 12.91
CA SER A 30 7.58 -1.52 13.36
C SER A 30 6.27 -1.28 14.15
N LYS A 31 6.03 -0.05 14.63
CA LYS A 31 4.77 0.34 15.27
C LYS A 31 3.67 0.68 14.25
N ASN A 32 4.06 1.05 13.02
CA ASN A 32 3.16 1.43 11.95
C ASN A 32 2.90 0.21 11.06
N ILE A 33 1.94 -0.62 11.45
CA ILE A 33 1.59 -1.86 10.75
C ILE A 33 0.54 -1.63 9.67
N HIS A 34 0.50 -2.53 8.69
CA HIS A 34 -0.45 -2.51 7.57
C HIS A 34 -1.84 -3.05 8.00
N LYS A 35 -2.40 -2.49 9.08
CA LYS A 35 -3.78 -2.76 9.50
C LYS A 35 -4.78 -2.25 8.45
N ARG A 36 -6.03 -2.76 8.48
CA ARG A 36 -7.10 -2.22 7.63
C ARG A 36 -7.25 -0.71 7.83
N GLY A 37 -7.28 0.05 6.74
CA GLY A 37 -7.31 1.50 6.73
C GLY A 37 -5.94 2.16 6.73
N ALA A 38 -4.83 1.43 6.92
CA ALA A 38 -3.50 2.00 6.80
C ALA A 38 -3.27 2.58 5.40
N LEU A 39 -2.70 3.80 5.35
CA LEU A 39 -2.28 4.51 4.16
C LEU A 39 -0.76 4.39 4.05
N ALA A 40 -0.28 3.83 2.95
CA ALA A 40 1.12 3.50 2.78
C ALA A 40 1.64 3.88 1.38
N MET A 41 2.94 4.07 1.27
CA MET A 41 3.63 4.39 0.02
C MET A 41 3.95 3.11 -0.73
N ALA A 42 3.69 3.10 -2.04
CA ALA A 42 4.25 2.07 -2.90
C ALA A 42 5.76 2.24 -3.04
N VAL A 43 6.48 1.14 -3.21
CA VAL A 43 7.90 1.18 -3.54
C VAL A 43 8.04 1.36 -5.05
N GLN A 44 8.92 2.22 -5.45
CA GLN A 44 9.32 2.34 -6.83
C GLN A 44 10.48 1.37 -7.07
N GLU A 45 10.18 0.23 -7.66
CA GLU A 45 11.23 -0.70 -8.11
C GLU A 45 12.11 0.00 -9.13
N GLN A 46 13.35 0.22 -8.76
CA GLN A 46 14.35 0.59 -9.72
C GLN A 46 15.10 -0.69 -10.11
N TYR A 47 14.93 -1.12 -11.35
CA TYR A 47 15.77 -2.12 -11.96
C TYR A 47 17.17 -1.54 -12.12
N TYR A 48 18.00 -1.68 -11.08
CA TYR A 48 19.42 -1.54 -11.24
C TYR A 48 19.95 -2.80 -11.95
N LYS A 49 20.95 -2.63 -12.79
CA LYS A 49 21.72 -3.75 -13.37
C LYS A 49 22.39 -4.62 -12.29
N ASP A 50 22.39 -4.15 -11.04
CA ASP A 50 22.94 -4.84 -9.87
C ASP A 50 21.81 -5.13 -8.86
N PRO A 51 21.38 -6.41 -8.74
CA PRO A 51 20.34 -6.81 -7.81
C PRO A 51 20.70 -6.58 -6.33
N SER A 52 22.00 -6.41 -5.99
CA SER A 52 22.44 -6.13 -4.62
C SER A 52 22.15 -4.70 -4.18
N LYS A 53 21.76 -3.83 -5.10
CA LYS A 53 21.44 -2.40 -4.85
C LYS A 53 19.95 -2.13 -4.94
N ILE A 54 19.11 -2.95 -4.34
CA ILE A 54 17.69 -2.70 -4.23
C ILE A 54 17.48 -1.47 -3.34
N ASN A 55 17.23 -0.34 -3.96
CA ASN A 55 16.84 0.86 -3.23
C ASN A 55 15.32 0.84 -3.02
N LEU A 56 14.88 0.52 -1.81
CA LEU A 56 13.48 0.46 -1.40
C LEU A 56 12.88 1.86 -1.18
N SER A 57 13.20 2.82 -2.04
CA SER A 57 12.64 4.16 -1.93
C SER A 57 11.13 4.15 -2.12
N SER A 58 10.44 4.94 -1.33
CA SER A 58 9.02 5.17 -1.49
C SER A 58 8.74 5.99 -2.74
N SER A 59 7.67 5.64 -3.44
CA SER A 59 7.21 6.41 -4.61
C SER A 59 6.69 7.78 -4.15
N PRO A 60 7.05 8.89 -4.81
CA PRO A 60 6.57 10.21 -4.42
C PRO A 60 5.10 10.46 -4.80
N TYR A 61 4.45 9.57 -5.52
CA TYR A 61 3.08 9.76 -6.01
C TYR A 61 2.20 8.51 -5.93
N ASN A 62 2.76 7.31 -5.79
CA ASN A 62 1.97 6.08 -5.66
C ASN A 62 1.75 5.74 -4.19
N PHE A 63 0.51 5.60 -3.82
CA PHE A 63 0.10 5.18 -2.47
C PHE A 63 -0.94 4.07 -2.56
N TYR A 64 -1.16 3.40 -1.45
CA TYR A 64 -2.23 2.43 -1.34
C TYR A 64 -2.90 2.47 0.04
N ILE A 65 -4.14 1.99 0.08
CA ILE A 65 -4.91 1.84 1.30
C ILE A 65 -5.21 0.36 1.51
N ILE A 66 -4.96 -0.12 2.72
CA ILE A 66 -5.23 -1.50 3.09
C ILE A 66 -6.73 -1.69 3.30
N GLN A 67 -7.32 -2.61 2.53
CA GLN A 67 -8.76 -2.90 2.57
C GLN A 67 -9.08 -4.24 3.26
N LYS A 68 -8.15 -5.19 3.29
CA LYS A 68 -8.38 -6.55 3.78
C LYS A 68 -8.96 -6.57 5.19
N GLY A 69 -10.13 -7.21 5.34
CA GLY A 69 -10.81 -7.39 6.63
C GLY A 69 -10.13 -8.38 7.57
N PRO A 70 -10.80 -8.74 8.69
CA PRO A 70 -10.26 -9.59 9.74
C PRO A 70 -9.60 -10.88 9.25
N LEU A 71 -8.49 -11.26 9.86
CA LEU A 71 -7.70 -12.43 9.51
C LEU A 71 -7.83 -13.54 10.56
N SER A 72 -7.95 -14.79 10.13
CA SER A 72 -7.83 -15.94 11.01
C SER A 72 -6.37 -16.26 11.32
N ASP A 73 -6.11 -16.93 12.44
CA ASP A 73 -4.76 -17.37 12.80
C ASP A 73 -4.19 -18.31 11.74
N SER A 74 -4.99 -19.25 11.24
CA SER A 74 -4.55 -20.16 10.17
C SER A 74 -4.16 -19.44 8.87
N TYR A 75 -4.79 -18.31 8.57
CA TYR A 75 -4.41 -17.48 7.42
C TYR A 75 -3.09 -16.74 7.70
N MET A 76 -2.90 -16.21 8.91
CA MET A 76 -1.65 -15.56 9.30
C MET A 76 -0.48 -16.54 9.34
N ASP A 77 -0.69 -17.80 9.80
CA ASP A 77 0.33 -18.85 9.77
C ASP A 77 0.79 -19.15 8.32
N LYS A 78 -0.16 -19.21 7.38
CA LYS A 78 0.18 -19.37 5.95
C LYS A 78 0.99 -18.20 5.40
N ILE A 79 0.70 -16.98 5.85
CA ILE A 79 1.48 -15.78 5.49
C ILE A 79 2.90 -15.90 6.05
N GLU A 80 3.07 -16.26 7.32
CA GLU A 80 4.38 -16.44 7.95
C GLU A 80 5.24 -17.43 7.15
N ILE A 81 4.67 -18.57 6.79
CA ILE A 81 5.37 -19.60 5.98
C ILE A 81 5.71 -19.07 4.59
N LYS A 82 4.73 -18.48 3.90
CA LYS A 82 4.90 -18.04 2.51
C LYS A 82 5.93 -16.94 2.36
N TYR A 83 5.91 -15.97 3.27
CA TYR A 83 6.77 -14.78 3.19
C TYR A 83 8.00 -14.87 4.09
N LYS A 84 8.16 -15.98 4.84
CA LYS A 84 9.27 -16.22 5.77
C LYS A 84 9.41 -15.10 6.81
N ILE A 85 8.30 -14.63 7.33
CA ILE A 85 8.21 -13.58 8.35
C ILE A 85 7.65 -14.15 9.65
N LYS A 86 7.77 -13.39 10.73
CA LYS A 86 7.09 -13.66 12.00
C LYS A 86 6.19 -12.49 12.36
N ILE A 87 4.91 -12.76 12.62
CA ILE A 87 3.93 -11.75 13.03
C ILE A 87 3.86 -11.74 14.56
N PRO A 88 4.29 -10.67 15.25
CA PRO A 88 4.19 -10.55 16.69
C PRO A 88 2.76 -10.75 17.18
N GLU A 89 2.57 -11.36 18.36
CA GLU A 89 1.22 -11.64 18.88
C GLU A 89 0.39 -10.37 19.10
N SER A 90 1.02 -9.27 19.48
CA SER A 90 0.37 -7.96 19.56
C SER A 90 -0.23 -7.52 18.22
N ASN A 91 0.47 -7.77 17.12
CA ASN A 91 0.01 -7.44 15.76
C ASN A 91 -1.05 -8.45 15.30
N ARG A 92 -0.89 -9.75 15.61
CA ARG A 92 -1.90 -10.78 15.33
C ARG A 92 -3.25 -10.42 15.97
N ALA A 93 -3.24 -9.92 17.22
CA ALA A 93 -4.45 -9.47 17.89
C ALA A 93 -5.16 -8.34 17.13
N ILE A 94 -4.41 -7.39 16.58
CA ILE A 94 -4.95 -6.31 15.75
C ILE A 94 -5.51 -6.88 14.44
N TYR A 95 -4.76 -7.73 13.75
CA TYR A 95 -5.18 -8.32 12.48
C TYR A 95 -6.40 -9.23 12.61
N ARG A 96 -6.55 -9.96 13.72
CA ARG A 96 -7.78 -10.71 14.01
C ARG A 96 -9.00 -9.80 14.14
N LYS A 97 -8.83 -8.64 14.79
CA LYS A 97 -9.94 -7.71 15.09
C LYS A 97 -10.36 -6.89 13.89
N ILE A 98 -9.43 -6.28 13.18
CA ILE A 98 -9.74 -5.31 12.13
C ILE A 98 -9.24 -5.69 10.75
N GLY A 99 -8.31 -6.64 10.65
CA GLY A 99 -7.72 -7.06 9.37
C GLY A 99 -6.46 -6.31 8.99
N GLY A 100 -5.96 -6.61 7.81
CA GLY A 100 -4.74 -6.00 7.30
C GLY A 100 -3.94 -6.88 6.37
N SER A 101 -2.68 -6.51 6.15
CA SER A 101 -1.75 -7.17 5.23
C SER A 101 -0.36 -7.33 5.86
N PRO A 102 -0.20 -8.26 6.83
CA PRO A 102 1.01 -8.36 7.66
C PRO A 102 2.30 -8.65 6.86
N HIS A 103 2.20 -9.20 5.65
CA HIS A 103 3.37 -9.43 4.80
C HIS A 103 4.01 -8.17 4.24
N LEU A 104 3.38 -7.00 4.45
CA LEU A 104 3.91 -5.70 4.03
C LEU A 104 4.60 -4.97 5.21
N ASP A 105 4.46 -5.48 6.43
CA ASP A 105 5.08 -4.87 7.61
C ASP A 105 6.60 -4.90 7.48
N ASN A 106 7.24 -3.81 7.89
CA ASN A 106 8.69 -3.60 7.80
C ASN A 106 9.27 -3.57 6.36
N GLU A 107 8.41 -3.58 5.34
CA GLU A 107 8.80 -3.52 3.93
C GLU A 107 8.44 -2.16 3.30
N TYR A 108 7.34 -1.56 3.77
CA TYR A 108 6.79 -0.34 3.18
C TYR A 108 6.49 0.71 4.24
N THR A 109 6.62 1.99 3.85
CA THR A 109 6.30 3.13 4.72
C THR A 109 4.80 3.28 4.88
N VAL A 110 4.31 3.13 6.10
CA VAL A 110 2.96 3.54 6.52
C VAL A 110 3.05 4.95 7.06
N PHE A 111 2.36 5.91 6.45
CA PHE A 111 2.44 7.33 6.80
C PHE A 111 1.12 7.94 7.26
N GLY A 112 0.04 7.17 7.25
CA GLY A 112 -1.27 7.65 7.69
C GLY A 112 -2.29 6.53 7.82
N GLU A 113 -3.51 6.92 8.16
CA GLU A 113 -4.65 6.01 8.22
C GLU A 113 -5.95 6.70 7.83
N VAL A 114 -6.90 5.93 7.35
CA VAL A 114 -8.26 6.39 7.02
C VAL A 114 -9.04 6.58 8.31
N VAL A 115 -9.39 7.82 8.64
CA VAL A 115 -10.16 8.18 9.84
C VAL A 115 -11.68 8.06 9.63
N SER A 116 -12.14 8.17 8.37
CA SER A 116 -13.55 7.96 8.00
C SER A 116 -13.67 7.52 6.55
N GLY A 117 -14.80 6.90 6.17
CA GLY A 117 -15.09 6.53 4.78
C GLY A 117 -14.48 5.19 4.34
N LEU A 118 -14.13 4.25 5.24
CA LEU A 118 -13.65 2.91 4.86
C LEU A 118 -14.62 2.16 3.94
N SER A 119 -15.92 2.43 4.03
CA SER A 119 -16.92 1.88 3.10
C SER A 119 -16.72 2.33 1.64
N ILE A 120 -16.13 3.50 1.41
CA ILE A 120 -15.76 3.95 0.07
C ILE A 120 -14.55 3.14 -0.45
N VAL A 121 -13.58 2.86 0.42
CA VAL A 121 -12.43 2.00 0.10
C VAL A 121 -12.92 0.60 -0.31
N ASP A 122 -13.91 0.06 0.40
CA ASP A 122 -14.54 -1.22 0.05
C ASP A 122 -15.20 -1.18 -1.33
N LYS A 123 -16.05 -0.17 -1.58
CA LYS A 123 -16.71 0.01 -2.88
C LYS A 123 -15.73 0.13 -4.04
N ILE A 124 -14.59 0.80 -3.83
CA ILE A 124 -13.54 0.88 -4.84
C ILE A 124 -12.91 -0.50 -5.07
N SER A 125 -12.64 -1.25 -4.01
CA SER A 125 -11.99 -2.56 -4.11
C SER A 125 -12.88 -3.64 -4.77
N GLU A 126 -14.19 -3.43 -4.78
CA GLU A 126 -15.20 -4.32 -5.39
C GLU A 126 -15.40 -4.06 -6.88
N GLN A 127 -14.79 -3.03 -7.44
CA GLN A 127 -14.93 -2.72 -8.85
C GLN A 127 -14.36 -3.82 -9.74
N ILE A 128 -15.03 -4.08 -10.85
CA ILE A 128 -14.57 -5.05 -11.85
C ILE A 128 -13.25 -4.55 -12.44
N THR A 129 -12.27 -5.44 -12.46
CA THR A 129 -10.91 -5.12 -12.92
C THR A 129 -10.52 -5.96 -14.14
N ASN A 130 -9.53 -5.49 -14.90
CA ASN A 130 -8.87 -6.26 -15.93
C ASN A 130 -7.82 -7.23 -15.34
N GLY A 131 -7.15 -8.01 -16.20
CA GLY A 131 -6.11 -8.96 -15.77
C GLY A 131 -4.88 -8.36 -15.07
N LYS A 132 -4.78 -7.03 -14.99
CA LYS A 132 -3.74 -6.29 -14.25
C LYS A 132 -4.27 -5.62 -12.99
N ASN A 133 -5.44 -6.03 -12.50
CA ASN A 133 -6.13 -5.45 -11.34
C ASN A 133 -6.47 -3.95 -11.49
N ARG A 134 -6.54 -3.44 -12.71
CA ARG A 134 -6.99 -2.07 -12.97
C ARG A 134 -8.51 -2.06 -13.15
N PRO A 135 -9.24 -1.17 -12.46
CA PRO A 135 -10.68 -1.00 -12.69
C PRO A 135 -10.99 -0.75 -14.17
N LEU A 136 -12.04 -1.40 -14.70
CA LEU A 136 -12.48 -1.20 -16.09
C LEU A 136 -12.96 0.24 -16.32
N ASN A 137 -13.62 0.83 -15.33
CA ASN A 137 -14.01 2.23 -15.33
C ASN A 137 -13.00 3.04 -14.52
N ASN A 138 -12.60 4.19 -15.02
CA ASN A 138 -11.69 5.08 -14.29
C ASN A 138 -12.35 5.59 -13.01
N ILE A 139 -11.58 5.56 -11.92
CA ILE A 139 -11.96 6.13 -10.63
C ILE A 139 -11.11 7.37 -10.43
N PHE A 140 -11.74 8.53 -10.38
CA PHE A 140 -11.07 9.80 -10.16
C PHE A 140 -11.06 10.13 -8.66
N LEU A 141 -9.96 10.71 -8.20
CA LEU A 141 -9.83 11.23 -6.83
C LEU A 141 -9.25 12.64 -6.88
N SER A 142 -9.64 13.46 -5.93
CA SER A 142 -8.98 14.73 -5.59
C SER A 142 -8.41 14.64 -4.19
N VAL A 143 -7.32 15.35 -3.93
CA VAL A 143 -6.67 15.42 -2.63
C VAL A 143 -6.58 16.88 -2.21
N GLU A 144 -7.09 17.19 -1.03
CA GLU A 144 -7.02 18.51 -0.41
C GLU A 144 -6.36 18.40 0.96
N VAL A 145 -5.50 19.36 1.27
CA VAL A 145 -4.92 19.47 2.62
C VAL A 145 -5.89 20.29 3.46
N LEU A 146 -6.35 19.71 4.56
CA LEU A 146 -7.21 20.41 5.52
C LEU A 146 -6.31 21.10 6.57
N ASN A 147 -6.54 22.39 6.78
CA ASN A 147 -5.86 23.20 7.79
C ASN A 147 -6.60 23.16 9.12
#